data_a8478551c208f0a694b60c2adda66319
#
_entry.id   a8478551c208f0a694b60c2adda66319
#
_cell.length_a   1.000
_cell.length_b   1.000
_cell.length_c   1.000
_cell.angle_alpha   90.00
_cell.angle_beta   90.00
_cell.angle_gamma   90.00
#
_symmetry.space_group_name_H-M   'P 1'
#
loop_
_entity.id
_entity.type
_entity.pdbx_description
1 polymer ?
#
loop_
_entity_poly.entity_id
_entity_poly.type
_entity_poly.pdbx_seq_one_letter_code
_entity_poly.pdbx_strand_id
1 'polypeptide(L)'
;MNTPKKADGLLRRTLAERVVIADGAMGTMLQAANPSLADFENHEGCNEILNVSRPDIVRSVHDEYLSAGVDAIETNTFGANWSNLADYGIEDRIYELAFAGGKIAREAADAFSTPDKPRFVLGSLGPGTKLPSLGHTTYENLKKAYYTAAKGLADSGCDALLVETSQDLLQVKAAVNGCREAIIQAQHDIVLIAQVTVETTGTMLMGSEIGAALNALEPMGIDLIGLNCATGPAEMSEHLRYLSKNAKVSLSVMPNAGLPQLGANGATYPLQPDELAIALDGFVNDYGISLVGGCCGTTPAHMAAVVKKIDGHKISKRTPDLDPGASSLYQYVPFRQDKTYLAIGERTNANGSRAFRDALLEEDWEKCVEIARDQIRDGAHMLDLSVDYVGRDGAADMAQLASRFATSSTLPIVLDSTEPAVIKAGLEHLGGRSVINSVNYEDGDGPTSRFAKIMPLVKEHGASVVALTIDEEGQARDCEWKLRIARRLIHDLHDNWGMNIGDILIDCLTFPIATGQEETRKDGIETIEAIKQLKAEFPEVQTTLGVSNVSFGLNPAARVVLNSVFLHECVQA
;
A
#
# COMPACT_ATOMS: atom_id res chain seq x y z
N MET A 1 -14.19 -12.24 -0.72
CA MET A 1 -14.24 -13.12 0.48
C MET A 1 -13.62 -12.34 1.62
N ASN A 2 -14.40 -11.98 2.64
CA ASN A 2 -13.83 -11.48 3.87
C ASN A 2 -12.90 -12.57 4.40
N THR A 3 -11.63 -12.23 4.60
CA THR A 3 -10.72 -13.10 5.36
C THR A 3 -11.43 -13.38 6.68
N PRO A 4 -11.73 -14.63 7.05
CA PRO A 4 -12.32 -14.87 8.35
C PRO A 4 -11.36 -14.26 9.37
N LYS A 5 -11.82 -13.32 10.21
CA LYS A 5 -11.07 -12.90 11.39
C LYS A 5 -10.88 -14.19 12.18
N LYS A 6 -9.71 -14.81 12.06
CA LYS A 6 -9.31 -15.91 12.94
C LYS A 6 -9.37 -15.32 14.35
N ALA A 7 -9.80 -16.12 15.32
CA ALA A 7 -10.03 -15.70 16.69
C ALA A 7 -8.95 -14.72 17.15
N ASP A 8 -9.34 -13.60 17.76
CA ASP A 8 -8.46 -12.50 18.15
C ASP A 8 -7.20 -13.02 18.83
N GLY A 9 -6.09 -12.99 18.10
CA GLY A 9 -4.80 -13.42 18.59
C GLY A 9 -4.33 -12.55 19.76
N LEU A 10 -3.49 -13.10 20.60
CA LEU A 10 -3.04 -12.41 21.81
C LEU A 10 -2.30 -11.10 21.50
N LEU A 11 -1.44 -11.07 20.47
CA LEU A 11 -0.75 -9.86 20.05
C LEU A 11 -1.73 -8.78 19.61
N ARG A 12 -2.74 -9.12 18.80
CA ARG A 12 -3.76 -8.17 18.31
C ARG A 12 -4.53 -7.52 19.47
N ARG A 13 -4.92 -8.31 20.47
CA ARG A 13 -5.56 -7.77 21.69
C ARG A 13 -4.63 -6.87 22.49
N THR A 14 -3.38 -7.29 22.66
CA THR A 14 -2.38 -6.50 23.40
C THR A 14 -2.14 -5.16 22.72
N LEU A 15 -2.00 -5.14 21.38
CA LEU A 15 -1.86 -3.91 20.58
C LEU A 15 -3.07 -2.98 20.64
N ALA A 16 -4.24 -3.49 20.99
CA ALA A 16 -5.44 -2.68 21.18
C ALA A 16 -5.54 -2.09 22.62
N GLU A 17 -4.88 -2.71 23.59
CA GLU A 17 -4.99 -2.35 25.02
C GLU A 17 -3.83 -1.49 25.52
N ARG A 18 -2.60 -1.80 25.10
CA ARG A 18 -1.38 -1.14 25.55
C ARG A 18 -0.30 -1.11 24.45
N VAL A 19 0.69 -0.28 24.69
CA VAL A 19 1.90 -0.24 23.85
C VAL A 19 2.65 -1.57 23.95
N VAL A 20 3.09 -2.08 22.83
CA VAL A 20 3.99 -3.24 22.71
C VAL A 20 5.40 -2.73 22.45
N ILE A 21 6.37 -3.24 23.18
CA ILE A 21 7.77 -2.85 23.05
C ILE A 21 8.51 -4.01 22.36
N ALA A 22 8.99 -3.75 21.14
CA ALA A 22 9.84 -4.68 20.39
C ALA A 22 11.32 -4.50 20.77
N ASP A 23 12.15 -5.37 20.25
CA ASP A 23 13.60 -5.35 20.45
C ASP A 23 14.32 -4.28 19.61
N GLY A 24 15.60 -4.48 19.39
CA GLY A 24 16.48 -3.57 18.66
C GLY A 24 17.35 -4.31 17.62
N ALA A 25 18.52 -3.74 17.33
CA ALA A 25 19.36 -4.17 16.22
C ALA A 25 19.84 -5.62 16.35
N MET A 26 19.39 -6.51 15.47
CA MET A 26 19.87 -7.90 15.36
C MET A 26 21.29 -7.94 14.77
N GLY A 27 21.52 -7.31 13.61
CA GLY A 27 22.80 -7.39 12.90
C GLY A 27 23.99 -6.91 13.71
N THR A 28 23.85 -5.80 14.45
CA THR A 28 24.92 -5.26 15.32
C THR A 28 25.28 -6.23 16.45
N MET A 29 24.27 -6.90 17.03
CA MET A 29 24.48 -7.88 18.10
C MET A 29 25.17 -9.14 17.58
N LEU A 30 24.77 -9.62 16.40
CA LEU A 30 25.44 -10.76 15.76
C LEU A 30 26.91 -10.46 15.43
N GLN A 31 27.20 -9.25 14.94
CA GLN A 31 28.58 -8.81 14.68
C GLN A 31 29.40 -8.74 15.97
N ALA A 32 28.82 -8.29 17.08
CA ALA A 32 29.47 -8.25 18.39
C ALA A 32 29.82 -9.65 18.91
N ALA A 33 29.07 -10.68 18.57
CA ALA A 33 29.36 -12.08 18.86
C ALA A 33 30.57 -12.62 18.04
N ASN A 34 31.01 -11.88 17.03
CA ASN A 34 32.19 -12.17 16.20
C ASN A 34 32.24 -13.59 15.59
N PRO A 35 31.17 -14.02 14.87
CA PRO A 35 31.15 -15.32 14.21
C PRO A 35 32.26 -15.41 13.15
N SER A 36 32.84 -16.59 13.00
CA SER A 36 33.90 -16.86 12.01
C SER A 36 33.33 -17.05 10.60
N LEU A 37 34.15 -16.95 9.56
CA LEU A 37 33.71 -17.22 8.17
C LEU A 37 33.15 -18.66 8.03
N ALA A 38 33.65 -19.62 8.79
CA ALA A 38 33.11 -20.99 8.80
C ALA A 38 31.72 -21.06 9.41
N ASP A 39 31.40 -20.21 10.39
CA ASP A 39 30.04 -20.11 10.96
C ASP A 39 29.03 -19.60 9.92
N PHE A 40 29.47 -18.77 8.95
CA PHE A 40 28.66 -18.33 7.82
C PHE A 40 28.62 -19.35 6.66
N GLU A 41 29.11 -20.57 6.81
CA GLU A 41 29.23 -21.55 5.71
C GLU A 41 29.95 -20.96 4.47
N ASN A 42 30.93 -20.06 4.67
CA ASN A 42 31.62 -19.23 3.65
C ASN A 42 30.72 -18.20 2.91
N HIS A 43 29.52 -17.91 3.38
CA HIS A 43 28.66 -16.84 2.90
C HIS A 43 28.78 -15.60 3.79
N GLU A 44 29.97 -14.98 3.80
CA GLU A 44 30.27 -13.84 4.67
C GLU A 44 29.22 -12.73 4.56
N GLY A 45 28.64 -12.32 5.69
CA GLY A 45 27.62 -11.30 5.76
C GLY A 45 26.17 -11.81 5.60
N CYS A 46 25.95 -13.08 5.29
CA CYS A 46 24.62 -13.70 5.27
C CYS A 46 24.22 -14.12 6.69
N ASN A 47 23.67 -13.18 7.47
CA ASN A 47 23.27 -13.42 8.87
C ASN A 47 22.25 -14.54 9.02
N GLU A 48 21.42 -14.78 8.03
CA GLU A 48 20.36 -15.78 8.01
C GLU A 48 20.90 -17.21 8.08
N ILE A 49 22.11 -17.45 7.57
CA ILE A 49 22.80 -18.76 7.67
C ILE A 49 23.02 -19.14 9.13
N LEU A 50 23.26 -18.16 10.01
CA LEU A 50 23.46 -18.43 11.44
C LEU A 50 22.24 -19.09 12.10
N ASN A 51 21.07 -18.98 11.51
CA ASN A 51 19.86 -19.68 11.99
C ASN A 51 20.02 -21.21 11.95
N VAL A 52 20.87 -21.73 11.06
CA VAL A 52 21.10 -23.18 10.91
C VAL A 52 22.50 -23.58 11.35
N SER A 53 23.51 -22.76 11.11
CA SER A 53 24.91 -23.08 11.46
C SER A 53 25.25 -22.75 12.92
N ARG A 54 24.69 -21.65 13.46
CA ARG A 54 24.97 -21.15 14.83
C ARG A 54 23.70 -20.63 15.52
N PRO A 55 22.67 -21.49 15.68
CA PRO A 55 21.42 -21.09 16.34
C PRO A 55 21.65 -20.63 17.80
N ASP A 56 22.75 -21.07 18.43
CA ASP A 56 23.16 -20.64 19.77
C ASP A 56 23.47 -19.13 19.83
N ILE A 57 24.15 -18.59 18.83
CA ILE A 57 24.44 -17.14 18.73
C ILE A 57 23.15 -16.34 18.54
N VAL A 58 22.30 -16.73 17.59
CA VAL A 58 21.02 -16.08 17.32
C VAL A 58 20.14 -16.10 18.58
N ARG A 59 20.07 -17.25 19.24
CA ARG A 59 19.32 -17.42 20.49
C ARG A 59 19.82 -16.50 21.60
N SER A 60 21.13 -16.33 21.75
CA SER A 60 21.69 -15.47 22.79
C SER A 60 21.29 -14.00 22.60
N VAL A 61 21.19 -13.52 21.35
CA VAL A 61 20.71 -12.15 21.06
C VAL A 61 19.25 -11.98 21.51
N HIS A 62 18.39 -12.93 21.19
CA HIS A 62 17.00 -12.91 21.65
C HIS A 62 16.88 -12.92 23.17
N ASP A 63 17.66 -13.77 23.84
CA ASP A 63 17.66 -13.89 25.30
C ASP A 63 18.12 -12.58 25.98
N GLU A 64 19.08 -11.83 25.39
CA GLU A 64 19.54 -10.54 25.89
C GLU A 64 18.42 -9.48 25.81
N TYR A 65 17.71 -9.36 24.68
CA TYR A 65 16.59 -8.43 24.55
C TYR A 65 15.41 -8.81 25.44
N LEU A 66 15.05 -10.09 25.52
CA LEU A 66 13.98 -10.56 26.40
C LEU A 66 14.32 -10.32 27.88
N SER A 67 15.59 -10.46 28.27
CA SER A 67 16.10 -10.13 29.60
C SER A 67 16.01 -8.64 29.90
N ALA A 68 16.15 -7.76 28.89
CA ALA A 68 15.91 -6.33 29.00
C ALA A 68 14.44 -5.97 29.23
N GLY A 69 13.54 -6.94 29.03
CA GLY A 69 12.12 -6.82 29.36
C GLY A 69 11.19 -6.50 28.18
N VAL A 70 11.66 -6.52 26.92
CA VAL A 70 10.82 -6.25 25.73
C VAL A 70 9.66 -7.25 25.62
N ASP A 71 8.55 -6.83 25.02
CA ASP A 71 7.38 -7.68 24.78
C ASP A 71 7.52 -8.56 23.53
N ALA A 72 8.23 -8.08 22.52
CA ALA A 72 8.37 -8.74 21.23
C ALA A 72 9.83 -8.76 20.75
N ILE A 73 10.19 -9.78 19.99
CA ILE A 73 11.49 -9.91 19.34
C ILE A 73 11.32 -10.15 17.84
N GLU A 74 12.19 -9.55 17.03
CA GLU A 74 12.27 -9.77 15.60
C GLU A 74 13.12 -11.00 15.28
N THR A 75 12.73 -11.74 14.25
CA THR A 75 13.50 -12.91 13.79
C THR A 75 14.75 -12.49 13.03
N ASN A 76 15.80 -13.29 13.05
CA ASN A 76 16.99 -13.11 12.22
C ASN A 76 16.73 -13.56 10.77
N THR A 77 15.81 -12.86 10.06
CA THR A 77 15.35 -13.23 8.72
C THR A 77 15.21 -12.04 7.77
N PHE A 78 15.75 -10.89 8.13
CA PHE A 78 15.69 -9.65 7.33
C PHE A 78 16.18 -9.86 5.89
N GLY A 79 17.27 -10.58 5.69
CA GLY A 79 17.85 -10.90 4.39
C GLY A 79 17.38 -12.24 3.81
N ALA A 80 16.41 -12.94 4.44
CA ALA A 80 15.85 -14.19 3.91
C ALA A 80 14.93 -13.91 2.71
N ASN A 81 15.43 -13.23 1.69
CA ASN A 81 14.73 -12.90 0.46
C ASN A 81 15.53 -13.31 -0.77
N TRP A 82 14.81 -13.38 -1.90
CA TRP A 82 15.37 -13.87 -3.15
C TRP A 82 16.63 -13.11 -3.58
N SER A 83 16.62 -11.78 -3.54
CA SER A 83 17.73 -11.00 -4.10
C SER A 83 19.00 -11.09 -3.27
N ASN A 84 18.89 -11.09 -1.93
CA ASN A 84 20.05 -11.20 -1.05
C ASN A 84 20.63 -12.61 -1.10
N LEU A 85 19.80 -13.64 -1.04
CA LEU A 85 20.26 -15.03 -1.07
C LEU A 85 20.80 -15.45 -2.43
N ALA A 86 20.31 -14.86 -3.53
CA ALA A 86 20.84 -15.08 -4.88
C ALA A 86 22.29 -14.58 -5.04
N ASP A 87 22.68 -13.52 -4.32
CA ASP A 87 24.07 -13.03 -4.32
C ASP A 87 25.04 -14.07 -3.74
N TYR A 88 24.53 -15.02 -2.94
CA TYR A 88 25.27 -16.16 -2.39
C TYR A 88 24.99 -17.49 -3.10
N GLY A 89 24.07 -17.52 -4.08
CA GLY A 89 23.65 -18.73 -4.80
C GLY A 89 22.84 -19.73 -3.94
N ILE A 90 22.09 -19.23 -2.97
CA ILE A 90 21.26 -20.02 -2.03
C ILE A 90 19.81 -19.52 -1.93
N GLU A 91 19.31 -18.92 -3.00
CA GLU A 91 17.95 -18.37 -3.06
C GLU A 91 16.83 -19.40 -2.90
N ASP A 92 17.13 -20.67 -3.10
CA ASP A 92 16.20 -21.78 -2.87
C ASP A 92 16.00 -22.09 -1.37
N ARG A 93 16.84 -21.56 -0.48
CA ARG A 93 16.78 -21.77 0.98
C ARG A 93 15.91 -20.76 1.73
N ILE A 94 15.18 -19.87 1.03
CA ILE A 94 14.35 -18.82 1.66
C ILE A 94 13.45 -19.40 2.76
N TYR A 95 12.66 -20.44 2.44
CA TYR A 95 11.74 -21.07 3.41
C TYR A 95 12.49 -21.68 4.60
N GLU A 96 13.58 -22.41 4.36
CA GLU A 96 14.38 -23.06 5.39
C GLU A 96 14.92 -22.06 6.41
N LEU A 97 15.56 -20.99 5.90
CA LEU A 97 16.19 -19.97 6.74
C LEU A 97 15.17 -19.13 7.50
N ALA A 98 14.03 -18.79 6.86
CA ALA A 98 12.93 -18.08 7.51
C ALA A 98 12.28 -18.94 8.62
N PHE A 99 12.01 -20.21 8.34
CA PHE A 99 11.45 -21.14 9.32
C PHE A 99 12.38 -21.34 10.51
N ALA A 100 13.68 -21.56 10.26
CA ALA A 100 14.68 -21.77 11.32
C ALA A 100 14.80 -20.54 12.23
N GLY A 101 14.90 -19.32 11.63
CA GLY A 101 14.95 -18.07 12.39
C GLY A 101 13.69 -17.85 13.25
N GLY A 102 12.51 -18.10 12.67
CA GLY A 102 11.26 -18.00 13.39
C GLY A 102 11.17 -19.00 14.55
N LYS A 103 11.64 -20.23 14.37
CA LYS A 103 11.68 -21.28 15.43
C LYS A 103 12.56 -20.87 16.61
N ILE A 104 13.77 -20.35 16.35
CA ILE A 104 14.68 -19.89 17.41
C ILE A 104 14.00 -18.78 18.23
N ALA A 105 13.41 -17.78 17.54
CA ALA A 105 12.72 -16.68 18.19
C ALA A 105 11.51 -17.17 19.01
N ARG A 106 10.69 -18.08 18.45
CA ARG A 106 9.52 -18.64 19.16
C ARG A 106 9.95 -19.37 20.44
N GLU A 107 10.95 -20.23 20.38
CA GLU A 107 11.48 -20.93 21.54
C GLU A 107 12.07 -19.98 22.59
N ALA A 108 12.71 -18.89 22.17
CA ALA A 108 13.16 -17.83 23.06
C ALA A 108 12.00 -17.14 23.74
N ALA A 109 11.03 -16.66 22.98
CA ALA A 109 9.85 -15.96 23.48
C ALA A 109 9.05 -16.84 24.44
N ASP A 110 8.86 -18.13 24.14
CA ASP A 110 8.13 -19.07 25.01
C ASP A 110 8.84 -19.27 26.36
N ALA A 111 10.19 -19.32 26.36
CA ALA A 111 10.97 -19.48 27.58
C ALA A 111 10.86 -18.29 28.54
N PHE A 112 10.61 -17.08 28.01
CA PHE A 112 10.46 -15.84 28.80
C PHE A 112 9.00 -15.42 29.01
N SER A 113 8.05 -16.08 28.36
CA SER A 113 6.62 -15.78 28.51
C SER A 113 6.08 -16.19 29.87
N THR A 114 5.23 -15.32 30.44
CA THR A 114 4.41 -15.62 31.61
C THR A 114 2.94 -15.26 31.33
N PRO A 115 1.97 -15.77 32.10
CA PRO A 115 0.58 -15.37 31.92
C PRO A 115 0.35 -13.86 31.97
N ASP A 116 1.11 -13.15 32.83
CA ASP A 116 0.99 -11.71 33.02
C ASP A 116 1.82 -10.90 32.02
N LYS A 117 2.85 -11.51 31.43
CA LYS A 117 3.73 -10.86 30.43
C LYS A 117 4.07 -11.82 29.29
N PRO A 118 3.15 -12.01 28.35
CA PRO A 118 3.39 -12.82 27.15
C PRO A 118 4.47 -12.16 26.28
N ARG A 119 5.23 -13.00 25.56
CA ARG A 119 6.25 -12.55 24.60
C ARG A 119 5.84 -12.94 23.19
N PHE A 120 6.12 -12.04 22.24
CA PHE A 120 5.70 -12.16 20.86
C PHE A 120 6.89 -12.29 19.91
N VAL A 121 6.64 -12.84 18.74
CA VAL A 121 7.63 -12.99 17.66
C VAL A 121 7.15 -12.24 16.43
N LEU A 122 7.96 -11.29 15.98
CA LEU A 122 7.75 -10.53 14.75
C LEU A 122 8.65 -11.12 13.67
N GLY A 123 8.06 -11.69 12.64
CA GLY A 123 8.77 -12.26 11.49
C GLY A 123 9.29 -11.16 10.57
N SER A 124 10.58 -10.86 10.65
CA SER A 124 11.24 -9.80 9.89
C SER A 124 11.36 -10.15 8.40
N LEU A 125 10.95 -9.24 7.53
CA LEU A 125 10.96 -9.34 6.06
C LEU A 125 11.51 -8.04 5.46
N GLY A 126 12.81 -8.02 5.18
CA GLY A 126 13.49 -6.85 4.60
C GLY A 126 13.27 -6.67 3.10
N PRO A 127 13.69 -5.52 2.54
CA PRO A 127 13.37 -5.13 1.17
C PRO A 127 14.15 -5.87 0.07
N GLY A 128 15.31 -6.45 0.41
CA GLY A 128 16.26 -6.93 -0.59
C GLY A 128 16.92 -5.80 -1.38
N THR A 129 17.56 -6.14 -2.51
CA THR A 129 18.40 -5.20 -3.30
C THR A 129 17.76 -4.81 -4.64
N LYS A 130 16.58 -5.33 -4.99
CA LYS A 130 15.94 -5.11 -6.30
C LYS A 130 14.70 -4.24 -6.16
N LEU A 131 14.65 -3.15 -6.94
CA LEU A 131 13.58 -2.18 -6.97
C LEU A 131 12.68 -2.43 -8.19
N PRO A 132 11.45 -2.93 -8.03
CA PRO A 132 10.56 -3.23 -9.16
C PRO A 132 10.12 -1.97 -9.91
N SER A 133 9.98 -0.81 -9.25
CA SER A 133 9.67 0.45 -9.92
C SER A 133 10.75 0.90 -10.90
N LEU A 134 11.98 0.38 -10.78
CA LEU A 134 13.08 0.58 -11.73
C LEU A 134 13.25 -0.59 -12.71
N GLY A 135 12.35 -1.57 -12.69
CA GLY A 135 12.41 -2.73 -13.56
C GLY A 135 13.51 -3.75 -13.22
N HIS A 136 14.09 -3.69 -12.00
CA HIS A 136 15.14 -4.65 -11.58
C HIS A 136 14.61 -6.07 -11.44
N THR A 137 13.31 -6.23 -11.21
CA THR A 137 12.60 -7.51 -11.11
C THR A 137 11.10 -7.27 -11.31
N THR A 138 10.33 -8.34 -11.49
CA THR A 138 8.88 -8.25 -11.63
C THR A 138 8.18 -8.26 -10.27
N TYR A 139 6.97 -7.68 -10.21
CA TYR A 139 6.07 -7.75 -9.07
C TYR A 139 5.81 -9.20 -8.64
N GLU A 140 5.51 -10.07 -9.59
CA GLU A 140 5.19 -11.48 -9.34
C GLU A 140 6.36 -12.24 -8.71
N ASN A 141 7.60 -12.02 -9.18
CA ASN A 141 8.79 -12.62 -8.59
C ASN A 141 8.95 -12.22 -7.13
N LEU A 142 8.78 -10.93 -6.83
CA LEU A 142 8.86 -10.44 -5.45
C LEU A 142 7.72 -10.99 -4.59
N LYS A 143 6.49 -10.94 -5.05
CA LYS A 143 5.32 -11.50 -4.33
C LYS A 143 5.56 -12.97 -3.96
N LYS A 144 6.06 -13.77 -4.91
CA LYS A 144 6.39 -15.19 -4.68
C LYS A 144 7.52 -15.37 -3.64
N ALA A 145 8.58 -14.56 -3.73
CA ALA A 145 9.69 -14.62 -2.78
C ALA A 145 9.24 -14.26 -1.37
N TYR A 146 8.48 -13.18 -1.21
CA TYR A 146 7.89 -12.77 0.07
C TYR A 146 6.90 -13.79 0.62
N TYR A 147 6.06 -14.38 -0.24
CA TYR A 147 5.19 -15.49 0.18
C TYR A 147 5.99 -16.66 0.75
N THR A 148 7.10 -17.03 0.11
CA THR A 148 7.93 -18.17 0.55
C THR A 148 8.55 -17.92 1.93
N ALA A 149 9.09 -16.72 2.16
CA ALA A 149 9.63 -16.32 3.46
C ALA A 149 8.52 -16.22 4.52
N ALA A 150 7.42 -15.54 4.20
CA ALA A 150 6.26 -15.37 5.08
C ALA A 150 5.64 -16.71 5.47
N LYS A 151 5.62 -17.68 4.55
CA LYS A 151 5.14 -19.05 4.83
C LYS A 151 6.03 -19.77 5.85
N GLY A 152 7.36 -19.66 5.69
CA GLY A 152 8.31 -20.21 6.68
C GLY A 152 8.13 -19.59 8.07
N LEU A 153 7.96 -18.27 8.14
CA LEU A 153 7.71 -17.54 9.39
C LEU A 153 6.36 -17.91 10.01
N ALA A 154 5.29 -17.99 9.22
CA ALA A 154 3.97 -18.39 9.70
C ALA A 154 3.99 -19.82 10.26
N ASP A 155 4.63 -20.77 9.56
CA ASP A 155 4.74 -22.16 9.99
C ASP A 155 5.62 -22.34 11.23
N SER A 156 6.55 -21.40 11.49
CA SER A 156 7.37 -21.40 12.71
C SER A 156 6.65 -20.90 13.96
N GLY A 157 5.46 -20.28 13.80
CA GLY A 157 4.64 -19.76 14.90
C GLY A 157 4.88 -18.29 15.24
N CYS A 158 5.28 -17.45 14.27
CA CYS A 158 5.35 -16.00 14.45
C CYS A 158 3.96 -15.39 14.71
N ASP A 159 3.88 -14.40 15.61
CA ASP A 159 2.66 -13.67 15.95
C ASP A 159 2.36 -12.54 14.96
N ALA A 160 3.40 -12.03 14.27
CA ALA A 160 3.27 -11.03 13.22
C ALA A 160 4.24 -11.31 12.07
N LEU A 161 3.88 -10.79 10.88
CA LEU A 161 4.79 -10.60 9.76
C LEU A 161 5.10 -9.10 9.65
N LEU A 162 6.38 -8.75 9.74
CA LEU A 162 6.89 -7.39 9.72
C LEU A 162 7.61 -7.14 8.40
N VAL A 163 6.93 -6.53 7.43
CA VAL A 163 7.55 -5.98 6.23
C VAL A 163 8.18 -4.65 6.63
N GLU A 164 9.50 -4.58 6.62
CA GLU A 164 10.24 -3.44 7.17
C GLU A 164 11.27 -2.85 6.20
N THR A 165 11.74 -1.65 6.52
CA THR A 165 12.81 -0.93 5.79
C THR A 165 12.47 -0.77 4.29
N SER A 166 11.19 -0.67 3.98
CA SER A 166 10.70 -0.63 2.60
C SER A 166 11.02 0.71 1.94
N GLN A 167 11.64 0.67 0.76
CA GLN A 167 12.18 1.83 0.03
C GLN A 167 11.44 2.13 -1.28
N ASP A 168 10.63 1.19 -1.78
CA ASP A 168 9.86 1.28 -3.03
C ASP A 168 8.42 0.81 -2.77
N LEU A 169 7.42 1.66 -3.06
CA LEU A 169 6.01 1.33 -2.81
C LEU A 169 5.55 0.10 -3.59
N LEU A 170 6.03 -0.12 -4.80
CA LEU A 170 5.66 -1.31 -5.57
C LEU A 170 6.23 -2.58 -4.93
N GLN A 171 7.41 -2.50 -4.35
CA GLN A 171 8.03 -3.60 -3.61
C GLN A 171 7.22 -3.94 -2.35
N VAL A 172 6.87 -2.94 -1.53
CA VAL A 172 6.12 -3.20 -0.30
C VAL A 172 4.71 -3.72 -0.60
N LYS A 173 4.06 -3.27 -1.68
CA LYS A 173 2.78 -3.85 -2.13
C LYS A 173 2.93 -5.33 -2.48
N ALA A 174 3.98 -5.73 -3.20
CA ALA A 174 4.27 -7.13 -3.50
C ALA A 174 4.51 -7.94 -2.21
N ALA A 175 5.27 -7.37 -1.26
CA ALA A 175 5.53 -8.00 0.03
C ALA A 175 4.25 -8.19 0.86
N VAL A 176 3.41 -7.16 0.97
CA VAL A 176 2.12 -7.21 1.66
C VAL A 176 1.22 -8.31 1.06
N ASN A 177 1.15 -8.42 -0.27
CA ASN A 177 0.34 -9.45 -0.92
C ASN A 177 0.91 -10.85 -0.73
N GLY A 178 2.23 -11.02 -0.78
CA GLY A 178 2.86 -12.30 -0.43
C GLY A 178 2.59 -12.72 1.02
N CYS A 179 2.70 -11.79 1.96
CA CYS A 179 2.38 -12.01 3.38
C CYS A 179 0.89 -12.36 3.58
N ARG A 180 -0.03 -11.65 2.95
CA ARG A 180 -1.48 -11.91 3.04
C ARG A 180 -1.83 -13.32 2.55
N GLU A 181 -1.20 -13.77 1.49
CA GLU A 181 -1.39 -15.13 0.97
C GLU A 181 -0.92 -16.19 1.99
N ALA A 182 0.23 -15.98 2.64
CA ALA A 182 0.72 -16.86 3.70
C ALA A 182 -0.21 -16.84 4.94
N ILE A 183 -0.70 -15.65 5.36
CA ILE A 183 -1.62 -15.48 6.49
C ILE A 183 -2.95 -16.22 6.26
N ILE A 184 -3.49 -16.18 5.04
CA ILE A 184 -4.73 -16.91 4.69
C ILE A 184 -4.57 -18.42 4.94
N GLN A 185 -3.37 -18.97 4.68
CA GLN A 185 -3.06 -20.38 4.85
C GLN A 185 -2.63 -20.75 6.27
N ALA A 186 -2.27 -19.78 7.11
CA ALA A 186 -1.82 -20.01 8.48
C ALA A 186 -2.95 -20.57 9.37
N GLN A 187 -2.60 -21.34 10.42
CA GLN A 187 -3.55 -21.95 11.34
C GLN A 187 -3.88 -21.06 12.56
N HIS A 188 -3.16 -19.96 12.76
CA HIS A 188 -3.31 -19.02 13.87
C HIS A 188 -3.45 -17.59 13.36
N ASP A 189 -3.81 -16.63 14.24
CA ASP A 189 -3.87 -15.22 13.90
C ASP A 189 -2.46 -14.65 13.77
N ILE A 190 -2.22 -13.91 12.72
CA ILE A 190 -0.95 -13.24 12.44
C ILE A 190 -1.25 -11.77 12.10
N VAL A 191 -0.58 -10.87 12.80
CA VAL A 191 -0.66 -9.43 12.56
C VAL A 191 0.23 -9.07 11.37
N LEU A 192 -0.25 -8.23 10.45
CA LEU A 192 0.54 -7.75 9.31
C LEU A 192 0.96 -6.30 9.51
N ILE A 193 2.26 -6.08 9.61
CA ILE A 193 2.88 -4.78 9.85
C ILE A 193 3.65 -4.36 8.60
N ALA A 194 3.45 -3.13 8.14
CA ALA A 194 4.23 -2.54 7.07
C ALA A 194 4.95 -1.28 7.56
N GLN A 195 6.27 -1.29 7.49
CA GLN A 195 7.12 -0.16 7.82
C GLN A 195 7.87 0.31 6.59
N VAL A 196 7.79 1.61 6.33
CA VAL A 196 8.54 2.26 5.26
C VAL A 196 9.71 3.04 5.84
N THR A 197 10.73 3.25 5.02
CA THR A 197 11.92 4.01 5.40
C THR A 197 11.89 5.36 4.72
N VAL A 198 11.93 6.43 5.51
CA VAL A 198 12.00 7.81 5.04
C VAL A 198 13.39 8.36 5.30
N GLU A 199 14.05 8.81 4.23
CA GLU A 199 15.39 9.37 4.27
C GLU A 199 15.38 10.81 4.84
N THR A 200 16.56 11.35 5.10
CA THR A 200 16.71 12.76 5.56
C THR A 200 16.18 13.78 4.55
N THR A 201 15.94 13.38 3.31
CA THR A 201 15.27 14.19 2.27
C THR A 201 13.78 14.40 2.52
N GLY A 202 13.18 13.63 3.45
CA GLY A 202 11.75 13.66 3.75
C GLY A 202 10.90 12.73 2.89
N THR A 203 11.52 11.89 2.07
CA THR A 203 10.84 10.90 1.22
C THR A 203 11.50 9.53 1.32
N MET A 204 10.80 8.49 0.89
CA MET A 204 11.40 7.18 0.64
C MET A 204 12.44 7.29 -0.49
N LEU A 205 13.31 6.28 -0.65
CA LEU A 205 14.37 6.25 -1.66
C LEU A 205 13.86 6.57 -3.08
N MET A 206 12.70 6.05 -3.45
CA MET A 206 12.09 6.31 -4.77
C MET A 206 11.38 7.66 -4.87
N GLY A 207 11.45 8.51 -3.84
CA GLY A 207 10.83 9.83 -3.82
C GLY A 207 9.40 9.85 -3.29
N SER A 208 8.90 8.75 -2.73
CA SER A 208 7.53 8.65 -2.21
C SER A 208 7.38 9.41 -0.90
N GLU A 209 6.37 10.28 -0.82
CA GLU A 209 5.95 10.93 0.42
C GLU A 209 5.20 9.96 1.32
N ILE A 210 5.20 10.20 2.62
CA ILE A 210 4.50 9.35 3.60
C ILE A 210 2.99 9.26 3.34
N GLY A 211 2.39 10.31 2.78
CA GLY A 211 0.98 10.33 2.37
C GLY A 211 0.68 9.35 1.24
N ALA A 212 1.59 9.24 0.26
CA ALA A 212 1.47 8.25 -0.81
C ALA A 212 1.58 6.83 -0.27
N ALA A 213 2.52 6.58 0.65
CA ALA A 213 2.69 5.29 1.30
C ALA A 213 1.44 4.87 2.09
N LEU A 214 0.90 5.76 2.91
CA LEU A 214 -0.34 5.51 3.65
C LEU A 214 -1.50 5.18 2.73
N ASN A 215 -1.74 6.01 1.72
CA ASN A 215 -2.85 5.83 0.78
C ASN A 215 -2.74 4.54 -0.02
N ALA A 216 -1.52 4.11 -0.38
CA ALA A 216 -1.30 2.89 -1.14
C ALA A 216 -1.44 1.61 -0.28
N LEU A 217 -1.01 1.64 0.99
CA LEU A 217 -0.85 0.43 1.81
C LEU A 217 -2.04 0.15 2.73
N GLU A 218 -2.66 1.18 3.32
CA GLU A 218 -3.76 0.99 4.27
C GLU A 218 -4.93 0.18 3.67
N PRO A 219 -5.41 0.44 2.43
CA PRO A 219 -6.50 -0.32 1.82
C PRO A 219 -6.15 -1.77 1.51
N MET A 220 -4.87 -2.14 1.54
CA MET A 220 -4.43 -3.52 1.29
C MET A 220 -4.62 -4.45 2.50
N GLY A 221 -5.16 -3.93 3.62
CA GLY A 221 -5.50 -4.72 4.79
C GLY A 221 -4.33 -5.06 5.69
N ILE A 222 -3.37 -4.15 5.81
CA ILE A 222 -2.35 -4.17 6.88
C ILE A 222 -3.01 -3.83 8.22
N ASP A 223 -2.43 -4.30 9.32
CA ASP A 223 -2.91 -4.01 10.68
C ASP A 223 -2.19 -2.78 11.27
N LEU A 224 -0.92 -2.61 10.95
CA LEU A 224 -0.12 -1.46 11.36
C LEU A 224 0.65 -0.88 10.17
N ILE A 225 0.78 0.45 10.17
CA ILE A 225 1.74 1.16 9.32
C ILE A 225 2.76 1.88 10.20
N GLY A 226 4.00 2.02 9.74
CA GLY A 226 5.00 2.72 10.52
C GLY A 226 6.27 3.05 9.78
N LEU A 227 7.26 3.48 10.57
CA LEU A 227 8.57 3.88 10.10
C LEU A 227 9.65 3.11 10.84
N ASN A 228 10.69 2.70 10.13
CA ASN A 228 11.90 2.18 10.74
C ASN A 228 13.15 2.57 9.95
N CYS A 229 14.32 2.47 10.60
CA CYS A 229 15.62 2.65 9.99
C CYS A 229 15.86 4.05 9.36
N ALA A 230 16.92 4.20 8.55
CA ALA A 230 17.47 5.40 7.91
C ALA A 230 17.83 6.54 8.87
N THR A 231 16.90 6.96 9.73
CA THR A 231 17.02 8.16 10.56
C THR A 231 16.80 7.87 12.04
N GLY A 232 17.05 8.89 12.86
CA GLY A 232 16.74 8.87 14.28
C GLY A 232 15.32 9.38 14.58
N PRO A 233 14.94 9.42 15.87
CA PRO A 233 13.60 9.84 16.27
C PRO A 233 13.23 11.27 15.84
N ALA A 234 14.20 12.19 15.84
CA ALA A 234 13.97 13.58 15.53
C ALA A 234 13.44 13.77 14.09
N GLU A 235 14.08 13.10 13.14
CA GLU A 235 13.73 13.17 11.72
C GLU A 235 12.40 12.48 11.41
N MET A 236 12.03 11.44 12.18
CA MET A 236 10.77 10.70 12.00
C MET A 236 9.54 11.46 12.50
N SER A 237 9.71 12.45 13.36
CA SER A 237 8.61 13.10 14.09
C SER A 237 7.51 13.66 13.18
N GLU A 238 7.86 14.39 12.11
CA GLU A 238 6.88 14.98 11.19
C GLU A 238 6.08 13.93 10.43
N HIS A 239 6.72 12.85 10.01
CA HIS A 239 6.08 11.76 9.30
C HIS A 239 5.14 10.97 10.22
N LEU A 240 5.55 10.74 11.49
CA LEU A 240 4.69 10.11 12.50
C LEU A 240 3.49 10.99 12.86
N ARG A 241 3.68 12.32 12.94
CA ARG A 241 2.60 13.28 13.13
C ARG A 241 1.59 13.21 12.00
N TYR A 242 2.06 13.09 10.74
CA TYR A 242 1.19 12.89 9.58
C TYR A 242 0.40 11.57 9.69
N LEU A 243 1.08 10.45 9.96
CA LEU A 243 0.43 9.15 10.15
C LEU A 243 -0.58 9.17 11.30
N SER A 244 -0.23 9.81 12.43
CA SER A 244 -1.13 9.95 13.58
C SER A 244 -2.45 10.62 13.23
N LYS A 245 -2.42 11.63 12.38
CA LYS A 245 -3.61 12.39 11.95
C LYS A 245 -4.43 11.68 10.87
N ASN A 246 -3.82 10.81 10.10
CA ASN A 246 -4.43 10.34 8.85
C ASN A 246 -4.64 8.83 8.79
N ALA A 247 -3.78 8.01 9.44
CA ALA A 247 -3.89 6.55 9.37
C ALA A 247 -5.01 6.01 10.26
N LYS A 248 -5.90 5.20 9.70
CA LYS A 248 -6.98 4.50 10.42
C LYS A 248 -6.46 3.25 11.13
N VAL A 249 -5.43 2.59 10.58
CA VAL A 249 -4.74 1.44 11.20
C VAL A 249 -3.83 1.88 12.35
N SER A 250 -3.39 0.94 13.17
CA SER A 250 -2.45 1.19 14.27
C SER A 250 -1.07 1.63 13.75
N LEU A 251 -0.26 2.26 14.61
CA LEU A 251 1.02 2.83 14.23
C LEU A 251 2.20 2.14 14.90
N SER A 252 3.32 2.02 14.17
CA SER A 252 4.58 1.50 14.69
C SER A 252 5.75 2.44 14.39
N VAL A 253 6.79 2.39 15.25
CA VAL A 253 8.04 3.12 15.02
C VAL A 253 9.25 2.39 15.61
N MET A 254 10.29 2.24 14.80
CA MET A 254 11.55 1.60 15.20
C MET A 254 12.74 2.41 14.63
N PRO A 255 13.13 3.52 15.28
CA PRO A 255 14.20 4.39 14.79
C PRO A 255 15.58 3.80 15.06
N ASN A 256 16.56 4.28 14.33
CA ASN A 256 17.97 4.09 14.68
C ASN A 256 18.29 4.83 15.99
N ALA A 257 19.39 4.43 16.64
CA ALA A 257 19.93 5.17 17.79
C ALA A 257 20.60 6.50 17.33
N GLY A 258 19.82 7.34 16.65
CA GLY A 258 20.23 8.59 16.00
C GLY A 258 20.73 8.38 14.56
N LEU A 259 21.13 9.48 13.92
CA LEU A 259 21.73 9.43 12.59
C LEU A 259 23.09 8.75 12.61
N PRO A 260 23.38 7.83 11.66
CA PRO A 260 24.66 7.16 11.60
C PRO A 260 25.79 8.16 11.32
N GLN A 261 26.87 8.06 12.09
CA GLN A 261 28.12 8.80 11.90
C GLN A 261 29.19 7.84 11.37
N LEU A 262 29.71 8.12 10.17
CA LEU A 262 30.75 7.29 9.56
C LEU A 262 32.10 7.57 10.23
N GLY A 263 32.69 6.55 10.82
CA GLY A 263 34.02 6.57 11.42
C GLY A 263 34.97 5.56 10.76
N ALA A 264 36.24 5.51 11.20
CA ALA A 264 37.25 4.60 10.67
C ALA A 264 36.88 3.11 10.83
N ASN A 265 36.03 2.79 11.82
CA ASN A 265 35.60 1.42 12.16
C ASN A 265 34.13 1.13 11.77
N GLY A 266 33.58 1.89 10.83
CA GLY A 266 32.18 1.74 10.39
C GLY A 266 31.24 2.81 10.96
N ALA A 267 29.92 2.58 10.83
CA ALA A 267 28.89 3.49 11.33
C ALA A 267 28.77 3.38 12.86
N THR A 268 28.69 4.54 13.51
CA THR A 268 28.39 4.67 14.95
C THR A 268 27.08 5.46 15.11
N TYR A 269 26.34 5.18 16.17
CA TYR A 269 25.05 5.78 16.45
C TYR A 269 25.12 6.54 17.79
N PRO A 270 24.91 7.87 17.81
CA PRO A 270 25.26 8.70 18.96
C PRO A 270 24.18 8.75 20.05
N LEU A 271 22.93 8.40 19.74
CA LEU A 271 21.81 8.56 20.67
C LEU A 271 21.94 7.60 21.85
N GLN A 272 21.80 8.15 23.06
CA GLN A 272 21.94 7.37 24.28
C GLN A 272 20.63 6.69 24.69
N PRO A 273 20.66 5.62 25.52
CA PRO A 273 19.48 4.88 25.96
C PRO A 273 18.34 5.74 26.52
N ASP A 274 18.63 6.67 27.42
CA ASP A 274 17.63 7.55 28.02
C ASP A 274 17.03 8.53 27.01
N GLU A 275 17.81 9.00 26.03
CA GLU A 275 17.34 9.91 24.97
C GLU A 275 16.36 9.18 24.04
N LEU A 276 16.66 7.95 23.65
CA LEU A 276 15.75 7.11 22.88
C LEU A 276 14.43 6.87 23.64
N ALA A 277 14.54 6.52 24.92
CA ALA A 277 13.37 6.26 25.76
C ALA A 277 12.46 7.50 25.89
N ILE A 278 13.04 8.70 26.03
CA ILE A 278 12.29 9.97 26.08
C ILE A 278 11.59 10.24 24.74
N ALA A 279 12.28 10.04 23.63
CA ALA A 279 11.71 10.27 22.30
C ALA A 279 10.54 9.33 21.99
N LEU A 280 10.69 8.03 22.27
CA LEU A 280 9.62 7.04 22.06
C LEU A 280 8.43 7.25 23.01
N ASP A 281 8.66 7.65 24.27
CA ASP A 281 7.59 8.04 25.20
C ASP A 281 6.78 9.23 24.67
N GLY A 282 7.46 10.24 24.09
CA GLY A 282 6.82 11.34 23.40
C GLY A 282 5.93 10.87 22.24
N PHE A 283 6.42 9.98 21.40
CA PHE A 283 5.66 9.44 20.26
C PHE A 283 4.42 8.64 20.71
N VAL A 284 4.54 7.85 21.77
CA VAL A 284 3.40 7.13 22.37
C VAL A 284 2.33 8.11 22.85
N ASN A 285 2.74 9.13 23.59
CA ASN A 285 1.80 10.08 24.20
C ASN A 285 1.18 11.05 23.18
N ASP A 286 1.99 11.58 22.25
CA ASP A 286 1.57 12.64 21.33
C ASP A 286 0.93 12.09 20.05
N TYR A 287 1.40 10.92 19.56
CA TYR A 287 0.98 10.36 18.26
C TYR A 287 0.21 9.05 18.36
N GLY A 288 0.06 8.48 19.56
CA GLY A 288 -0.70 7.24 19.74
C GLY A 288 -0.07 6.03 19.05
N ILE A 289 1.26 5.91 19.14
CA ILE A 289 2.00 4.76 18.62
C ILE A 289 1.67 3.52 19.47
N SER A 290 1.36 2.40 18.82
CA SER A 290 0.97 1.13 19.45
C SER A 290 2.14 0.14 19.59
N LEU A 291 3.14 0.23 18.71
CA LEU A 291 4.32 -0.62 18.68
C LEU A 291 5.56 0.25 18.58
N VAL A 292 6.45 0.16 19.54
CA VAL A 292 7.74 0.85 19.56
C VAL A 292 8.87 -0.16 19.65
N GLY A 293 10.00 0.14 19.04
CA GLY A 293 11.22 -0.66 19.11
C GLY A 293 12.43 0.16 18.71
N GLY A 294 13.51 -0.51 18.42
CA GLY A 294 14.72 0.10 17.89
C GLY A 294 15.15 -0.54 16.60
N CYS A 295 15.98 0.16 15.82
CA CYS A 295 16.65 -0.38 14.63
C CYS A 295 18.17 -0.21 14.79
N CYS A 296 18.90 0.11 13.74
CA CYS A 296 20.36 0.15 13.75
C CYS A 296 20.95 0.95 14.92
N GLY A 297 21.97 0.37 15.57
CA GLY A 297 22.67 0.97 16.71
C GLY A 297 21.98 0.86 18.06
N THR A 298 20.73 0.40 18.13
CA THR A 298 20.06 0.14 19.40
C THR A 298 20.55 -1.19 20.01
N THR A 299 20.64 -1.23 21.33
CA THR A 299 21.18 -2.36 22.11
C THR A 299 20.20 -2.76 23.21
N PRO A 300 20.39 -3.90 23.89
CA PRO A 300 19.60 -4.27 25.06
C PRO A 300 19.52 -3.17 26.12
N ALA A 301 20.56 -2.35 26.29
CA ALA A 301 20.56 -1.20 27.23
C ALA A 301 19.57 -0.11 26.79
N HIS A 302 19.48 0.18 25.50
CA HIS A 302 18.48 1.11 24.95
C HIS A 302 17.07 0.59 25.25
N MET A 303 16.83 -0.69 24.93
CA MET A 303 15.50 -1.26 25.13
C MET A 303 15.12 -1.40 26.61
N ALA A 304 16.08 -1.65 27.51
CA ALA A 304 15.84 -1.62 28.96
C ALA A 304 15.39 -0.23 29.44
N ALA A 305 15.98 0.85 28.91
CA ALA A 305 15.55 2.23 29.21
C ALA A 305 14.14 2.52 28.67
N VAL A 306 13.83 2.05 27.45
CA VAL A 306 12.50 2.16 26.85
C VAL A 306 11.46 1.39 27.67
N VAL A 307 11.73 0.14 28.05
CA VAL A 307 10.85 -0.67 28.91
C VAL A 307 10.61 0.03 30.24
N LYS A 308 11.66 0.50 30.91
CA LYS A 308 11.53 1.24 32.18
C LYS A 308 10.61 2.47 32.07
N LYS A 309 10.59 3.11 30.89
CA LYS A 309 9.85 4.35 30.65
C LYS A 309 8.41 4.10 30.20
N ILE A 310 8.16 3.10 29.36
CA ILE A 310 6.92 2.94 28.57
C ILE A 310 6.10 1.71 28.98
N ASP A 311 6.68 0.69 29.63
CA ASP A 311 5.98 -0.58 29.92
C ASP A 311 4.64 -0.33 30.63
N GLY A 312 3.57 -0.93 30.11
CA GLY A 312 2.20 -0.78 30.60
C GLY A 312 1.48 0.50 30.18
N HIS A 313 2.11 1.37 29.37
CA HIS A 313 1.42 2.56 28.85
C HIS A 313 0.24 2.19 27.96
N LYS A 314 -0.89 2.87 28.17
CA LYS A 314 -2.04 2.79 27.28
C LYS A 314 -1.82 3.62 26.03
N ILE A 315 -2.43 3.19 24.93
CA ILE A 315 -2.35 3.88 23.66
C ILE A 315 -3.21 5.14 23.70
N SER A 316 -2.62 6.29 23.34
CA SER A 316 -3.36 7.54 23.19
C SER A 316 -4.35 7.44 22.01
N LYS A 317 -5.59 7.89 22.24
CA LYS A 317 -6.63 7.86 21.20
C LYS A 317 -6.30 8.84 20.08
N ARG A 318 -6.44 8.36 18.85
CA ARG A 318 -6.35 9.15 17.63
C ARG A 318 -7.74 9.30 16.99
N THR A 319 -7.93 10.37 16.25
CA THR A 319 -9.12 10.62 15.42
C THR A 319 -8.62 10.90 14.00
N PRO A 320 -8.22 9.85 13.26
CA PRO A 320 -7.70 10.03 11.92
C PRO A 320 -8.77 10.54 10.97
N ASP A 321 -8.38 11.48 10.10
CA ASP A 321 -9.26 12.14 9.15
C ASP A 321 -8.50 12.36 7.83
N LEU A 322 -8.35 11.30 7.05
CA LEU A 322 -7.80 11.36 5.70
C LEU A 322 -8.93 11.37 4.68
N ASP A 323 -8.97 12.39 3.84
CA ASP A 323 -9.86 12.41 2.70
C ASP A 323 -9.59 11.20 1.77
N PRO A 324 -10.63 10.58 1.19
CA PRO A 324 -10.44 9.55 0.18
C PRO A 324 -9.67 10.09 -1.03
N GLY A 325 -8.80 9.26 -1.61
CA GLY A 325 -7.97 9.70 -2.74
C GLY A 325 -7.19 8.57 -3.40
N ALA A 326 -6.40 8.95 -4.36
CA ALA A 326 -5.44 8.09 -5.07
C ALA A 326 -4.00 8.58 -4.85
N SER A 327 -3.01 7.78 -5.22
CA SER A 327 -1.62 8.22 -5.17
C SER A 327 -0.82 7.72 -6.38
N SER A 328 0.14 8.54 -6.80
CA SER A 328 1.23 8.11 -7.65
C SER A 328 2.29 7.39 -6.80
N LEU A 329 3.41 7.02 -7.40
CA LEU A 329 4.59 6.59 -6.65
C LEU A 329 5.06 7.68 -5.67
N TYR A 330 4.81 8.96 -5.98
CA TYR A 330 5.40 10.11 -5.30
C TYR A 330 4.47 10.74 -4.27
N GLN A 331 3.24 11.06 -4.67
CA GLN A 331 2.35 11.90 -3.87
C GLN A 331 0.91 11.39 -3.82
N TYR A 332 0.22 11.76 -2.76
CA TYR A 332 -1.20 11.56 -2.55
C TYR A 332 -2.00 12.70 -3.16
N VAL A 333 -3.12 12.37 -3.80
CA VAL A 333 -4.09 13.32 -4.38
C VAL A 333 -5.49 13.00 -3.84
N PRO A 334 -6.11 13.88 -3.03
CA PRO A 334 -7.48 13.67 -2.55
C PRO A 334 -8.47 13.78 -3.70
N PHE A 335 -9.56 13.00 -3.65
CA PHE A 335 -10.64 13.11 -4.64
C PHE A 335 -11.40 14.44 -4.52
N ARG A 336 -11.56 14.95 -3.30
CA ARG A 336 -12.14 16.28 -3.06
C ARG A 336 -11.07 17.34 -3.21
N GLN A 337 -11.37 18.35 -4.02
CA GLN A 337 -10.52 19.51 -4.24
C GLN A 337 -11.14 20.73 -3.56
N ASP A 338 -10.38 21.50 -2.79
CA ASP A 338 -10.88 22.63 -1.96
C ASP A 338 -11.62 23.71 -2.74
N LYS A 339 -11.19 23.99 -3.98
CA LYS A 339 -11.66 25.15 -4.75
C LYS A 339 -12.10 24.83 -6.17
N THR A 340 -12.07 23.57 -6.56
CA THR A 340 -12.32 23.16 -7.94
C THR A 340 -12.83 21.72 -7.98
N TYR A 341 -13.07 21.21 -9.16
CA TYR A 341 -13.33 19.78 -9.40
C TYR A 341 -11.99 19.05 -9.65
N LEU A 342 -11.96 17.75 -9.43
CA LEU A 342 -10.83 16.91 -9.81
C LEU A 342 -10.89 16.65 -11.32
N ALA A 343 -9.80 17.00 -12.03
CA ALA A 343 -9.67 16.77 -13.46
C ALA A 343 -8.86 15.50 -13.73
N ILE A 344 -9.45 14.56 -14.46
CA ILE A 344 -8.78 13.38 -14.99
C ILE A 344 -8.39 13.65 -16.44
N GLY A 345 -7.10 13.62 -16.74
CA GLY A 345 -6.58 13.88 -18.10
C GLY A 345 -6.79 12.65 -18.98
N GLU A 346 -7.55 12.76 -20.05
CA GLU A 346 -7.98 11.66 -20.92
C GLU A 346 -7.19 11.57 -22.25
N ARG A 347 -6.12 12.37 -22.43
CA ARG A 347 -5.34 12.31 -23.67
C ARG A 347 -4.41 11.11 -23.77
N THR A 348 -4.25 10.32 -22.72
CA THR A 348 -3.54 9.04 -22.65
C THR A 348 -4.46 7.84 -22.80
N ASN A 349 -5.57 8.02 -23.49
CA ASN A 349 -6.56 7.01 -23.83
C ASN A 349 -6.58 6.76 -25.34
N ALA A 350 -6.33 5.51 -25.77
CA ALA A 350 -6.24 5.13 -27.17
C ALA A 350 -7.55 5.32 -27.94
N ASN A 351 -8.70 5.26 -27.25
CA ASN A 351 -10.02 5.49 -27.85
C ASN A 351 -10.38 6.99 -27.89
N GLY A 352 -9.92 7.76 -26.87
CA GLY A 352 -10.24 9.18 -26.72
C GLY A 352 -9.27 10.10 -27.48
N SER A 353 -8.00 9.68 -27.71
CA SER A 353 -6.94 10.52 -28.27
C SER A 353 -6.30 9.89 -29.52
N ARG A 354 -6.48 10.56 -30.66
CA ARG A 354 -5.85 10.11 -31.90
C ARG A 354 -4.30 10.13 -31.79
N ALA A 355 -3.73 11.18 -31.21
CA ALA A 355 -2.28 11.31 -31.09
C ALA A 355 -1.68 10.19 -30.23
N PHE A 356 -2.34 9.85 -29.12
CA PHE A 356 -1.91 8.75 -28.27
C PHE A 356 -2.06 7.40 -28.96
N ARG A 357 -3.19 7.15 -29.61
CA ARG A 357 -3.42 5.94 -30.38
C ARG A 357 -2.40 5.72 -31.47
N ASP A 358 -2.11 6.77 -32.26
CA ASP A 358 -1.14 6.68 -33.35
C ASP A 358 0.26 6.35 -32.78
N ALA A 359 0.68 7.00 -31.67
CA ALA A 359 1.92 6.69 -30.97
C ALA A 359 1.95 5.25 -30.39
N LEU A 360 0.85 4.80 -29.80
CA LEU A 360 0.70 3.41 -29.31
C LEU A 360 0.88 2.38 -30.43
N LEU A 361 0.26 2.62 -31.59
CA LEU A 361 0.34 1.72 -32.75
C LEU A 361 1.74 1.67 -33.37
N GLU A 362 2.48 2.76 -33.30
CA GLU A 362 3.88 2.88 -33.74
C GLU A 362 4.88 2.42 -32.68
N GLU A 363 4.41 2.07 -31.47
CA GLU A 363 5.22 1.73 -30.29
C GLU A 363 6.18 2.87 -29.89
N ASP A 364 5.78 4.13 -30.20
CA ASP A 364 6.48 5.33 -29.75
C ASP A 364 6.12 5.63 -28.28
N TRP A 365 6.71 4.85 -27.39
CA TRP A 365 6.47 4.95 -25.94
C TRP A 365 6.88 6.31 -25.37
N GLU A 366 7.93 6.93 -25.92
CA GLU A 366 8.39 8.26 -25.49
C GLU A 366 7.34 9.32 -25.82
N LYS A 367 6.71 9.25 -26.99
CA LYS A 367 5.61 10.13 -27.35
C LYS A 367 4.39 9.95 -26.44
N CYS A 368 4.09 8.72 -26.05
CA CYS A 368 3.02 8.43 -25.08
C CYS A 368 3.31 9.10 -23.71
N VAL A 369 4.56 9.02 -23.23
CA VAL A 369 5.01 9.69 -21.99
C VAL A 369 4.97 11.22 -22.14
N GLU A 370 5.35 11.77 -23.29
CA GLU A 370 5.26 13.22 -23.55
C GLU A 370 3.82 13.73 -23.45
N ILE A 371 2.85 12.99 -24.03
CA ILE A 371 1.43 13.32 -23.94
C ILE A 371 0.94 13.32 -22.49
N ALA A 372 1.42 12.38 -21.66
CA ALA A 372 1.12 12.35 -20.24
C ALA A 372 1.68 13.59 -19.53
N ARG A 373 2.94 13.95 -19.79
CA ARG A 373 3.58 15.14 -19.20
C ARG A 373 2.90 16.46 -19.61
N ASP A 374 2.37 16.53 -20.82
CA ASP A 374 1.61 17.69 -21.28
C ASP A 374 0.35 17.88 -20.44
N GLN A 375 -0.39 16.80 -20.15
CA GLN A 375 -1.58 16.87 -19.31
C GLN A 375 -1.26 17.27 -17.86
N ILE A 376 -0.11 16.84 -17.31
CA ILE A 376 0.35 17.28 -15.99
C ILE A 376 0.59 18.81 -16.02
N ARG A 377 1.26 19.31 -17.06
CA ARG A 377 1.50 20.76 -17.23
C ARG A 377 0.21 21.56 -17.44
N ASP A 378 -0.79 20.96 -18.08
CA ASP A 378 -2.10 21.56 -18.30
C ASP A 378 -2.98 21.57 -17.04
N GLY A 379 -2.52 20.98 -15.92
CA GLY A 379 -3.19 21.02 -14.61
C GLY A 379 -4.16 19.87 -14.35
N ALA A 380 -3.98 18.73 -14.97
CA ALA A 380 -4.67 17.50 -14.56
C ALA A 380 -4.30 17.12 -13.11
N HIS A 381 -5.22 16.46 -12.40
CA HIS A 381 -4.99 15.94 -11.05
C HIS A 381 -4.70 14.43 -11.07
N MET A 382 -5.20 13.72 -12.08
CA MET A 382 -4.99 12.30 -12.36
C MET A 382 -4.87 12.11 -13.87
N LEU A 383 -4.31 10.98 -14.30
CA LEU A 383 -4.21 10.61 -15.71
C LEU A 383 -4.99 9.34 -15.98
N ASP A 384 -5.83 9.35 -16.98
CA ASP A 384 -6.47 8.16 -17.54
C ASP A 384 -5.51 7.43 -18.48
N LEU A 385 -5.33 6.13 -18.29
CA LEU A 385 -4.50 5.29 -19.13
C LEU A 385 -5.31 4.15 -19.69
N SER A 386 -5.60 4.22 -21.00
CA SER A 386 -6.28 3.17 -21.76
C SER A 386 -5.47 2.78 -22.98
N VAL A 387 -5.18 1.49 -23.11
CA VAL A 387 -4.43 0.89 -24.23
C VAL A 387 -5.30 -0.06 -25.06
N ASP A 388 -6.59 -0.13 -24.75
CA ASP A 388 -7.52 -1.05 -25.39
C ASP A 388 -7.69 -0.69 -26.88
N TYR A 389 -7.10 -1.50 -27.75
CA TYR A 389 -7.20 -1.35 -29.20
C TYR A 389 -7.26 -2.72 -29.89
N VAL A 390 -8.14 -2.85 -30.85
CA VAL A 390 -8.39 -4.13 -31.55
C VAL A 390 -7.11 -4.61 -32.25
N GLY A 391 -6.76 -5.86 -31.98
CA GLY A 391 -5.61 -6.52 -32.61
C GLY A 391 -4.26 -6.33 -31.91
N ARG A 392 -4.24 -5.66 -30.74
CA ARG A 392 -3.04 -5.54 -29.90
C ARG A 392 -3.11 -6.43 -28.64
N ASP A 393 -1.95 -6.73 -28.08
CA ASP A 393 -1.83 -7.33 -26.76
C ASP A 393 -1.91 -6.22 -25.70
N GLY A 394 -3.12 -5.95 -25.21
CA GLY A 394 -3.37 -4.88 -24.26
C GLY A 394 -2.61 -5.06 -22.93
N ALA A 395 -2.39 -6.30 -22.47
CA ALA A 395 -1.65 -6.54 -21.23
C ALA A 395 -0.15 -6.20 -21.41
N ALA A 396 0.45 -6.54 -22.54
CA ALA A 396 1.82 -6.17 -22.86
C ALA A 396 1.98 -4.65 -23.03
N ASP A 397 1.06 -4.00 -23.74
CA ASP A 397 1.05 -2.55 -23.94
C ASP A 397 0.87 -1.81 -22.61
N MET A 398 -0.04 -2.27 -21.75
CA MET A 398 -0.25 -1.70 -20.41
C MET A 398 1.01 -1.84 -19.55
N ALA A 399 1.66 -2.99 -19.54
CA ALA A 399 2.92 -3.18 -18.82
C ALA A 399 4.01 -2.21 -19.30
N GLN A 400 4.14 -1.99 -20.61
CA GLN A 400 5.09 -1.06 -21.22
C GLN A 400 4.82 0.40 -20.79
N LEU A 401 3.57 0.82 -20.78
CA LEU A 401 3.23 2.21 -20.45
C LEU A 401 3.15 2.45 -18.94
N ALA A 402 2.55 1.53 -18.18
CA ALA A 402 2.46 1.67 -16.73
C ALA A 402 3.85 1.71 -16.06
N SER A 403 4.81 0.88 -16.51
CA SER A 403 6.19 0.92 -16.00
C SER A 403 6.89 2.27 -16.26
N ARG A 404 6.64 2.89 -17.41
CA ARG A 404 7.18 4.21 -17.73
C ARG A 404 6.46 5.32 -16.95
N PHE A 405 5.15 5.26 -16.87
CA PHE A 405 4.35 6.24 -16.14
C PHE A 405 4.63 6.19 -14.63
N ALA A 406 4.93 5.01 -14.08
CA ALA A 406 5.26 4.83 -12.67
C ALA A 406 6.34 5.80 -12.19
N THR A 407 7.38 6.04 -13.00
CA THR A 407 8.52 6.90 -12.64
C THR A 407 8.51 8.26 -13.34
N SER A 408 7.70 8.46 -14.38
CA SER A 408 7.65 9.74 -15.13
C SER A 408 6.43 10.59 -14.84
N SER A 409 5.39 10.04 -14.18
CA SER A 409 4.20 10.77 -13.76
C SER A 409 4.21 11.02 -12.26
N THR A 410 4.01 12.28 -11.87
CA THR A 410 3.77 12.66 -10.46
C THR A 410 2.31 12.49 -10.06
N LEU A 411 1.41 12.23 -11.01
CA LEU A 411 -0.03 12.09 -10.78
C LEU A 411 -0.44 10.62 -10.70
N PRO A 412 -1.49 10.31 -9.91
CA PRO A 412 -2.11 8.98 -9.88
C PRO A 412 -2.67 8.58 -11.25
N ILE A 413 -2.71 7.27 -11.49
CA ILE A 413 -3.19 6.71 -12.76
C ILE A 413 -4.56 6.07 -12.54
N VAL A 414 -5.49 6.41 -13.42
CA VAL A 414 -6.76 5.70 -13.64
C VAL A 414 -6.51 4.65 -14.71
N LEU A 415 -6.66 3.38 -14.36
CA LEU A 415 -6.53 2.25 -15.30
C LEU A 415 -7.89 2.02 -15.97
N ASP A 416 -7.97 2.37 -17.25
CA ASP A 416 -9.21 2.27 -18.03
C ASP A 416 -9.14 1.08 -18.99
N SER A 417 -9.78 0.00 -18.61
CA SER A 417 -9.92 -1.20 -19.43
C SER A 417 -11.08 -2.08 -18.95
N THR A 418 -11.68 -2.81 -19.88
CA THR A 418 -12.67 -3.85 -19.59
C THR A 418 -12.05 -5.23 -19.37
N GLU A 419 -10.73 -5.37 -19.61
CA GLU A 419 -10.03 -6.65 -19.57
C GLU A 419 -9.25 -6.82 -18.27
N PRO A 420 -9.57 -7.84 -17.43
CA PRO A 420 -8.89 -8.07 -16.16
C PRO A 420 -7.36 -8.24 -16.28
N ALA A 421 -6.88 -8.83 -17.38
CA ALA A 421 -5.44 -9.00 -17.62
C ALA A 421 -4.73 -7.67 -17.83
N VAL A 422 -5.36 -6.72 -18.51
CA VAL A 422 -4.84 -5.36 -18.75
C VAL A 422 -4.78 -4.58 -17.42
N ILE A 423 -5.86 -4.63 -16.63
CA ILE A 423 -5.93 -4.01 -15.31
C ILE A 423 -4.84 -4.58 -14.40
N LYS A 424 -4.69 -5.91 -14.36
CA LYS A 424 -3.63 -6.58 -13.57
C LYS A 424 -2.25 -6.09 -13.98
N ALA A 425 -1.95 -6.03 -15.28
CA ALA A 425 -0.67 -5.55 -15.77
C ALA A 425 -0.39 -4.11 -15.31
N GLY A 426 -1.37 -3.21 -15.33
CA GLY A 426 -1.23 -1.85 -14.80
C GLY A 426 -0.94 -1.84 -13.29
N LEU A 427 -1.72 -2.56 -12.51
CA LEU A 427 -1.59 -2.62 -11.04
C LEU A 427 -0.24 -3.19 -10.58
N GLU A 428 0.34 -4.12 -11.31
CA GLU A 428 1.63 -4.75 -11.00
C GLU A 428 2.86 -3.89 -11.39
N HIS A 429 2.63 -2.72 -12.01
CA HIS A 429 3.69 -1.76 -12.36
C HIS A 429 3.57 -0.42 -11.63
N LEU A 430 2.43 -0.15 -10.98
CA LEU A 430 2.15 1.12 -10.31
C LEU A 430 2.27 1.00 -8.79
N GLY A 431 3.27 1.65 -8.21
CA GLY A 431 3.53 1.62 -6.76
C GLY A 431 2.48 2.37 -5.93
N GLY A 432 1.86 3.42 -6.46
CA GLY A 432 0.80 4.16 -5.79
C GLY A 432 -0.54 3.43 -5.75
N ARG A 433 -1.57 4.14 -5.32
CA ARG A 433 -2.97 3.68 -5.34
C ARG A 433 -3.66 4.15 -6.61
N SER A 434 -3.97 3.22 -7.50
CA SER A 434 -4.70 3.49 -8.75
C SER A 434 -6.21 3.51 -8.54
N VAL A 435 -6.91 4.11 -9.50
CA VAL A 435 -8.36 3.99 -9.67
C VAL A 435 -8.62 3.06 -10.86
N ILE A 436 -9.52 2.11 -10.71
CA ILE A 436 -9.92 1.22 -11.81
C ILE A 436 -11.19 1.78 -12.46
N ASN A 437 -11.15 2.02 -13.75
CA ASN A 437 -12.26 2.42 -14.60
C ASN A 437 -12.55 1.27 -15.59
N SER A 438 -13.55 0.44 -15.36
CA SER A 438 -14.62 0.58 -14.40
C SER A 438 -15.19 -0.79 -13.97
N VAL A 439 -16.09 -0.75 -13.00
CA VAL A 439 -16.95 -1.88 -12.64
C VAL A 439 -18.43 -1.54 -12.90
N ASN A 440 -19.23 -2.51 -13.29
CA ASN A 440 -20.66 -2.39 -13.53
C ASN A 440 -21.32 -3.77 -13.61
N TYR A 441 -22.64 -3.83 -13.82
CA TYR A 441 -23.41 -5.06 -13.93
C TYR A 441 -23.92 -5.36 -15.35
N GLU A 442 -23.24 -4.89 -16.41
CA GLU A 442 -23.67 -5.14 -17.79
C GLU A 442 -23.85 -6.64 -18.09
N ASP A 443 -22.94 -7.47 -17.56
CA ASP A 443 -23.01 -8.94 -17.63
C ASP A 443 -23.35 -9.60 -16.26
N GLY A 444 -23.99 -8.82 -15.37
CA GLY A 444 -24.39 -9.23 -14.04
C GLY A 444 -23.27 -9.27 -13.00
N ASP A 445 -23.58 -9.90 -11.86
CA ASP A 445 -22.66 -10.08 -10.73
C ASP A 445 -22.26 -11.55 -10.50
N GLY A 446 -22.63 -12.43 -11.41
CA GLY A 446 -22.29 -13.86 -11.34
C GLY A 446 -20.79 -14.12 -11.41
N PRO A 447 -20.33 -15.33 -11.01
CA PRO A 447 -18.90 -15.65 -10.86
C PRO A 447 -18.09 -15.56 -12.17
N THR A 448 -18.73 -15.52 -13.32
CA THR A 448 -18.10 -15.38 -14.63
C THR A 448 -18.11 -13.96 -15.16
N SER A 449 -18.82 -13.03 -14.49
CA SER A 449 -18.93 -11.65 -14.90
C SER A 449 -17.59 -10.91 -14.83
N ARG A 450 -17.46 -9.80 -15.56
CA ARG A 450 -16.33 -8.87 -15.46
C ARG A 450 -16.21 -8.31 -14.05
N PHE A 451 -17.33 -7.94 -13.44
CA PHE A 451 -17.36 -7.48 -12.05
C PHE A 451 -16.68 -8.48 -11.12
N ALA A 452 -17.09 -9.75 -11.14
CA ALA A 452 -16.51 -10.81 -10.29
C ALA A 452 -15.03 -11.10 -10.57
N LYS A 453 -14.51 -10.81 -11.77
CA LYS A 453 -13.10 -10.98 -12.13
C LYS A 453 -12.23 -9.77 -11.75
N ILE A 454 -12.78 -8.56 -11.79
CA ILE A 454 -12.06 -7.31 -11.47
C ILE A 454 -11.98 -7.09 -9.97
N MET A 455 -13.03 -7.35 -9.21
CA MET A 455 -13.08 -7.06 -7.77
C MET A 455 -12.01 -7.75 -6.93
N PRO A 456 -11.57 -8.99 -7.21
CA PRO A 456 -10.40 -9.56 -6.55
C PRO A 456 -9.12 -8.73 -6.73
N LEU A 457 -8.89 -8.16 -7.92
CA LEU A 457 -7.73 -7.30 -8.21
C LEU A 457 -7.83 -5.97 -7.45
N VAL A 458 -9.04 -5.37 -7.41
CA VAL A 458 -9.32 -4.17 -6.61
C VAL A 458 -8.91 -4.41 -5.16
N LYS A 459 -9.34 -5.53 -4.58
CA LYS A 459 -9.08 -5.87 -3.17
C LYS A 459 -7.62 -6.24 -2.92
N GLU A 460 -6.99 -6.94 -3.86
CA GLU A 460 -5.58 -7.31 -3.75
C GLU A 460 -4.67 -6.09 -3.71
N HIS A 461 -4.93 -5.11 -4.57
CA HIS A 461 -4.10 -3.93 -4.73
C HIS A 461 -4.60 -2.69 -3.97
N GLY A 462 -5.71 -2.79 -3.25
CA GLY A 462 -6.29 -1.68 -2.50
C GLY A 462 -6.79 -0.51 -3.36
N ALA A 463 -7.11 -0.77 -4.63
CA ALA A 463 -7.50 0.26 -5.59
C ALA A 463 -8.87 0.88 -5.27
N SER A 464 -9.09 2.12 -5.70
CA SER A 464 -10.42 2.73 -5.80
C SER A 464 -11.08 2.35 -7.12
N VAL A 465 -12.40 2.52 -7.23
CA VAL A 465 -13.14 2.13 -8.45
C VAL A 465 -14.07 3.23 -8.94
N VAL A 466 -14.12 3.38 -10.26
CA VAL A 466 -15.26 4.01 -10.95
C VAL A 466 -16.33 2.94 -11.15
N ALA A 467 -17.53 3.22 -10.69
CA ALA A 467 -18.69 2.32 -10.79
C ALA A 467 -19.76 2.96 -11.68
N LEU A 468 -19.99 2.36 -12.86
CA LEU A 468 -20.90 2.90 -13.87
C LEU A 468 -22.34 2.47 -13.59
N THR A 469 -23.30 3.37 -13.78
CA THR A 469 -24.72 3.07 -13.67
C THR A 469 -25.23 2.28 -14.89
N ILE A 470 -24.71 1.05 -15.03
CA ILE A 470 -25.07 0.06 -16.05
C ILE A 470 -25.45 -1.24 -15.35
N ASP A 471 -26.59 -1.82 -15.70
CA ASP A 471 -27.03 -3.13 -15.26
C ASP A 471 -27.36 -4.05 -16.44
N GLU A 472 -27.92 -5.20 -16.15
CA GLU A 472 -28.30 -6.22 -17.13
C GLU A 472 -29.36 -5.74 -18.14
N GLU A 473 -30.10 -4.65 -17.82
CA GLU A 473 -31.06 -3.99 -18.71
C GLU A 473 -30.37 -2.98 -19.65
N GLY A 474 -29.13 -2.55 -19.31
CA GLY A 474 -28.31 -1.63 -20.10
C GLY A 474 -27.87 -0.38 -19.32
N GLN A 475 -27.56 0.66 -20.07
CA GLN A 475 -27.10 1.95 -19.53
C GLN A 475 -28.30 2.78 -19.04
N ALA A 476 -28.30 3.16 -17.76
CA ALA A 476 -29.38 3.92 -17.16
C ALA A 476 -29.58 5.30 -17.79
N ARG A 477 -30.82 5.67 -18.13
CA ARG A 477 -31.17 6.92 -18.81
C ARG A 477 -31.82 7.94 -17.90
N ASP A 478 -32.72 7.51 -17.03
CA ASP A 478 -33.42 8.40 -16.09
C ASP A 478 -32.83 8.35 -14.70
N CYS A 479 -33.16 9.35 -13.89
CA CYS A 479 -32.64 9.53 -12.54
C CYS A 479 -32.94 8.32 -11.63
N GLU A 480 -34.15 7.78 -11.68
CA GLU A 480 -34.57 6.68 -10.81
C GLU A 480 -33.77 5.40 -11.11
N TRP A 481 -33.59 5.09 -12.39
CA TRP A 481 -32.77 3.94 -12.81
C TRP A 481 -31.28 4.11 -12.43
N LYS A 482 -30.70 5.31 -12.66
CA LYS A 482 -29.34 5.63 -12.23
C LYS A 482 -29.16 5.41 -10.73
N LEU A 483 -30.07 5.90 -9.90
CA LEU A 483 -30.04 5.74 -8.45
C LEU A 483 -30.22 4.28 -8.01
N ARG A 484 -31.11 3.52 -8.67
CA ARG A 484 -31.30 2.09 -8.40
C ARG A 484 -29.99 1.31 -8.55
N ILE A 485 -29.27 1.54 -9.65
CA ILE A 485 -28.00 0.86 -9.91
C ILE A 485 -26.92 1.37 -8.97
N ALA A 486 -26.81 2.68 -8.76
CA ALA A 486 -25.82 3.26 -7.86
C ALA A 486 -25.94 2.71 -6.44
N ARG A 487 -27.16 2.60 -5.90
CA ARG A 487 -27.41 1.99 -4.58
C ARG A 487 -26.95 0.53 -4.54
N ARG A 488 -27.29 -0.27 -5.56
CA ARG A 488 -26.85 -1.67 -5.67
C ARG A 488 -25.33 -1.77 -5.67
N LEU A 489 -24.64 -0.95 -6.48
CA LEU A 489 -23.17 -0.90 -6.54
C LEU A 489 -22.55 -0.50 -5.20
N ILE A 490 -23.04 0.57 -4.56
CA ILE A 490 -22.51 1.05 -3.29
C ILE A 490 -22.64 -0.01 -2.21
N HIS A 491 -23.82 -0.61 -2.06
CA HIS A 491 -24.04 -1.66 -1.06
C HIS A 491 -23.20 -2.90 -1.32
N ASP A 492 -23.11 -3.36 -2.57
CA ASP A 492 -22.30 -4.53 -2.90
C ASP A 492 -20.80 -4.27 -2.65
N LEU A 493 -20.26 -3.16 -3.15
CA LEU A 493 -18.86 -2.78 -2.96
C LEU A 493 -18.51 -2.57 -1.49
N HIS A 494 -19.41 -1.98 -0.71
CA HIS A 494 -19.19 -1.76 0.73
C HIS A 494 -19.40 -3.03 1.54
N ASP A 495 -20.57 -3.66 1.45
CA ASP A 495 -21.00 -4.73 2.35
C ASP A 495 -20.34 -6.08 2.02
N ASN A 496 -20.18 -6.41 0.75
CA ASN A 496 -19.62 -7.70 0.31
C ASN A 496 -18.12 -7.63 0.03
N TRP A 497 -17.63 -6.51 -0.52
CA TRP A 497 -16.21 -6.36 -0.86
C TRP A 497 -15.41 -5.59 0.19
N GLY A 498 -16.08 -4.91 1.14
CA GLY A 498 -15.45 -4.22 2.26
C GLY A 498 -14.73 -2.93 1.87
N MET A 499 -15.16 -2.28 0.78
CA MET A 499 -14.61 -0.99 0.37
C MET A 499 -15.13 0.14 1.27
N ASN A 500 -14.31 1.16 1.52
CA ASN A 500 -14.82 2.40 2.08
C ASN A 500 -15.72 3.10 1.05
N ILE A 501 -16.82 3.66 1.50
CA ILE A 501 -17.77 4.37 0.63
C ILE A 501 -17.08 5.53 -0.13
N GLY A 502 -16.15 6.23 0.53
CA GLY A 502 -15.38 7.31 -0.09
C GLY A 502 -14.41 6.88 -1.20
N ASP A 503 -14.13 5.59 -1.33
CA ASP A 503 -13.27 5.03 -2.38
C ASP A 503 -14.04 4.58 -3.63
N ILE A 504 -15.37 4.76 -3.61
CA ILE A 504 -16.29 4.44 -4.70
C ILE A 504 -16.64 5.74 -5.44
N LEU A 505 -16.33 5.78 -6.75
CA LEU A 505 -16.63 6.92 -7.61
C LEU A 505 -17.78 6.51 -8.55
N ILE A 506 -19.00 6.97 -8.28
CA ILE A 506 -20.16 6.67 -9.14
C ILE A 506 -20.13 7.54 -10.39
N ASP A 507 -20.18 6.92 -11.55
CA ASP A 507 -20.46 7.59 -12.82
C ASP A 507 -21.93 7.39 -13.18
N CYS A 508 -22.70 8.46 -13.03
CA CYS A 508 -24.12 8.48 -13.38
C CYS A 508 -24.38 8.46 -14.90
N LEU A 509 -23.32 8.44 -15.70
CA LEU A 509 -23.37 8.53 -17.16
C LEU A 509 -24.10 9.77 -17.68
N THR A 510 -23.74 10.23 -18.84
CA THR A 510 -24.48 11.24 -19.60
C THR A 510 -24.39 10.94 -21.08
N PHE A 511 -25.43 11.26 -21.82
CA PHE A 511 -25.55 10.96 -23.24
C PHE A 511 -25.74 12.26 -24.05
N PRO A 512 -25.40 12.24 -25.36
CA PRO A 512 -25.56 13.41 -26.21
C PRO A 512 -27.03 13.87 -26.27
N ILE A 513 -27.28 15.13 -25.92
CA ILE A 513 -28.64 15.70 -25.98
C ILE A 513 -29.03 16.18 -27.39
N ALA A 514 -28.08 16.21 -28.33
CA ALA A 514 -28.27 16.73 -29.70
C ALA A 514 -28.48 15.63 -30.74
N THR A 515 -28.95 14.45 -30.35
CA THR A 515 -29.17 13.30 -31.25
C THR A 515 -30.45 13.44 -32.11
N GLY A 516 -31.35 14.36 -31.76
CA GLY A 516 -32.65 14.49 -32.38
C GLY A 516 -33.68 13.51 -31.85
N GLN A 517 -33.31 12.63 -30.90
CA GLN A 517 -34.22 11.71 -30.23
C GLN A 517 -34.86 12.39 -29.02
N GLU A 518 -36.19 12.28 -28.87
CA GLU A 518 -36.92 12.90 -27.75
C GLU A 518 -36.46 12.34 -26.40
N GLU A 519 -36.11 11.06 -26.37
CA GLU A 519 -35.68 10.33 -25.17
C GLU A 519 -34.38 10.87 -24.56
N THR A 520 -33.45 11.40 -25.38
CA THR A 520 -32.15 11.89 -24.91
C THR A 520 -32.15 13.36 -24.49
N ARG A 521 -33.24 14.11 -24.76
CA ARG A 521 -33.30 15.57 -24.48
C ARG A 521 -33.14 15.92 -23.01
N LYS A 522 -33.51 15.01 -22.09
CA LYS A 522 -33.46 15.22 -20.65
C LYS A 522 -32.23 14.61 -19.98
N ASP A 523 -31.41 13.85 -20.72
CA ASP A 523 -30.30 13.08 -20.12
C ASP A 523 -29.40 13.93 -19.22
N GLY A 524 -29.05 15.15 -19.61
CA GLY A 524 -28.26 16.05 -18.79
C GLY A 524 -28.93 16.44 -17.46
N ILE A 525 -30.24 16.68 -17.49
CA ILE A 525 -31.05 17.03 -16.30
C ILE A 525 -31.17 15.80 -15.39
N GLU A 526 -31.46 14.64 -15.96
CA GLU A 526 -31.57 13.36 -15.22
C GLU A 526 -30.24 13.01 -14.53
N THR A 527 -29.11 13.29 -15.18
CA THR A 527 -27.78 13.09 -14.60
C THR A 527 -27.51 14.04 -13.42
N ILE A 528 -27.79 15.34 -13.57
CA ILE A 528 -27.64 16.32 -12.49
C ILE A 528 -28.49 15.95 -11.28
N GLU A 529 -29.77 15.59 -11.52
CA GLU A 529 -30.71 15.21 -10.46
C GLU A 529 -30.26 13.92 -9.75
N ALA A 530 -29.75 12.93 -10.51
CA ALA A 530 -29.22 11.70 -9.94
C ALA A 530 -27.99 11.97 -9.05
N ILE A 531 -27.04 12.81 -9.49
CA ILE A 531 -25.88 13.22 -8.69
C ILE A 531 -26.34 13.87 -7.39
N LYS A 532 -27.26 14.83 -7.47
CA LYS A 532 -27.79 15.56 -6.31
C LYS A 532 -28.43 14.63 -5.27
N GLN A 533 -29.30 13.73 -5.71
CA GLN A 533 -29.97 12.79 -4.81
C GLN A 533 -28.98 11.77 -4.24
N LEU A 534 -28.04 11.27 -5.05
CA LEU A 534 -27.00 10.36 -4.62
C LEU A 534 -26.12 10.98 -3.52
N LYS A 535 -25.70 12.23 -3.70
CA LYS A 535 -24.89 12.95 -2.70
C LYS A 535 -25.65 13.27 -1.43
N ALA A 536 -26.96 13.47 -1.50
CA ALA A 536 -27.80 13.65 -0.32
C ALA A 536 -27.97 12.35 0.48
N GLU A 537 -28.04 11.20 -0.21
CA GLU A 537 -28.21 9.87 0.41
C GLU A 537 -26.87 9.28 0.90
N PHE A 538 -25.80 9.43 0.12
CA PHE A 538 -24.44 8.94 0.41
C PHE A 538 -23.40 10.08 0.35
N PRO A 539 -23.30 10.94 1.36
CA PRO A 539 -22.42 12.11 1.33
C PRO A 539 -20.93 11.78 1.13
N GLU A 540 -20.49 10.58 1.56
CA GLU A 540 -19.10 10.13 1.46
C GLU A 540 -18.73 9.60 0.07
N VAL A 541 -19.71 9.13 -0.73
CA VAL A 541 -19.47 8.61 -2.08
C VAL A 541 -18.88 9.72 -2.96
N GLN A 542 -17.95 9.37 -3.83
CA GLN A 542 -17.45 10.28 -4.85
C GLN A 542 -18.28 10.14 -6.12
N THR A 543 -18.26 11.17 -6.96
CA THR A 543 -18.86 11.12 -8.29
C THR A 543 -17.86 11.53 -9.36
N THR A 544 -17.92 10.88 -10.51
CA THR A 544 -17.14 11.21 -11.69
C THR A 544 -18.06 11.25 -12.91
N LEU A 545 -17.64 11.89 -14.00
CA LEU A 545 -18.46 12.00 -15.20
C LEU A 545 -17.63 12.34 -16.44
N GLY A 546 -17.87 11.64 -17.52
CA GLY A 546 -17.43 12.02 -18.86
C GLY A 546 -18.23 13.21 -19.40
N VAL A 547 -17.98 14.42 -18.86
CA VAL A 547 -18.77 15.63 -19.10
C VAL A 547 -18.98 15.92 -20.59
N SER A 548 -17.97 15.69 -21.43
CA SER A 548 -18.04 16.03 -22.85
C SER A 548 -19.03 15.18 -23.67
N ASN A 549 -19.51 14.07 -23.10
CA ASN A 549 -20.51 13.22 -23.76
C ASN A 549 -21.83 13.95 -24.01
N VAL A 550 -22.26 14.85 -23.10
CA VAL A 550 -23.52 15.60 -23.24
C VAL A 550 -23.57 16.41 -24.54
N SER A 551 -22.42 16.86 -25.04
CA SER A 551 -22.27 17.74 -26.20
C SER A 551 -21.79 17.03 -27.47
N PHE A 552 -21.66 15.71 -27.45
CA PHE A 552 -21.17 14.97 -28.62
C PHE A 552 -22.07 15.22 -29.84
N GLY A 553 -21.44 15.45 -31.00
CA GLY A 553 -22.14 15.76 -32.25
C GLY A 553 -22.38 17.26 -32.49
N LEU A 554 -22.18 18.13 -31.50
CA LEU A 554 -22.26 19.58 -31.68
C LEU A 554 -20.95 20.15 -32.26
N ASN A 555 -21.04 21.35 -32.85
CA ASN A 555 -19.84 22.08 -33.30
C ASN A 555 -18.97 22.51 -32.08
N PRO A 556 -17.65 22.76 -32.28
CA PRO A 556 -16.73 23.04 -31.17
C PRO A 556 -17.13 24.21 -30.27
N ALA A 557 -17.65 25.29 -30.82
CA ALA A 557 -18.07 26.45 -30.04
C ALA A 557 -19.28 26.14 -29.14
N ALA A 558 -20.28 25.43 -29.66
CA ALA A 558 -21.43 25.00 -28.89
C ALA A 558 -21.05 23.97 -27.80
N ARG A 559 -20.07 23.09 -28.09
CA ARG A 559 -19.55 22.14 -27.09
C ARG A 559 -18.92 22.85 -25.90
N VAL A 560 -18.10 23.88 -26.13
CA VAL A 560 -17.47 24.65 -25.04
C VAL A 560 -18.54 25.25 -24.12
N VAL A 561 -19.56 25.87 -24.67
CA VAL A 561 -20.63 26.49 -23.88
C VAL A 561 -21.40 25.43 -23.09
N LEU A 562 -21.90 24.37 -23.76
CA LEU A 562 -22.68 23.35 -23.11
C LEU A 562 -21.89 22.60 -22.02
N ASN A 563 -20.65 22.18 -22.31
CA ASN A 563 -19.81 21.50 -21.34
C ASN A 563 -19.52 22.39 -20.12
N SER A 564 -19.30 23.70 -20.30
CA SER A 564 -19.05 24.62 -19.18
C SER A 564 -20.26 24.75 -18.26
N VAL A 565 -21.47 24.90 -18.83
CA VAL A 565 -22.71 24.99 -18.05
C VAL A 565 -23.00 23.67 -17.36
N PHE A 566 -22.90 22.56 -18.09
CA PHE A 566 -23.19 21.22 -17.54
C PHE A 566 -22.21 20.84 -16.41
N LEU A 567 -20.91 21.13 -16.59
CA LEU A 567 -19.90 20.94 -15.53
C LEU A 567 -20.25 21.77 -14.30
N HIS A 568 -20.61 23.04 -14.48
CA HIS A 568 -20.99 23.90 -13.36
C HIS A 568 -22.19 23.31 -12.57
N GLU A 569 -23.24 22.91 -13.24
CA GLU A 569 -24.43 22.33 -12.61
C GLU A 569 -24.11 20.99 -11.89
N CYS A 570 -23.29 20.12 -12.50
CA CYS A 570 -22.85 18.88 -11.87
C CYS A 570 -21.98 19.12 -10.62
N VAL A 571 -21.12 20.15 -10.63
CA VAL A 571 -20.31 20.54 -9.45
C VAL A 571 -21.19 21.10 -8.34
N GLN A 572 -22.26 21.84 -8.67
CA GLN A 572 -23.21 22.35 -7.66
C GLN A 572 -24.08 21.22 -7.07
N ALA A 573 -24.39 20.20 -7.86
CA ALA A 573 -25.15 19.04 -7.42
C ALA A 573 -24.38 18.15 -6.46
#